data_739034a385366889aef07b175a3c7a69
#
_entry.id   739034a385366889aef07b175a3c7a69
#
_cell.length_a   1.000
_cell.length_b   1.000
_cell.length_c   1.000
_cell.angle_alpha   90.00
_cell.angle_beta   90.00
_cell.angle_gamma   90.00
#
_symmetry.space_group_name_H-M   'P 1'
#
loop_
_entity.id
_entity.type
_entity.pdbx_description
1 polymer ?
#
loop_
_entity_poly.entity_id
_entity_poly.type
_entity_poly.pdbx_seq_one_letter_code
_entity_poly.pdbx_strand_id
1 'polypeptide(L)'
;AAAGAYASFSAAMSAMNRADELGKASAALGITIGQLQELQIVASQSGGSADDMNMALRELSRNIAQAREGNDAALVSFAKAGIAFKDIKDLNTQEAFLLIADAMAGMTSAQDRLNVSQEIFGRGSKGIAETLTIGRKGFDAITKAAHDYKLVLSDTEVSTLKQMNDQVKNIQTTIEVLTSKVIVEFADLVGF
;
A
#
# COMPACT_ATOMS: atom_id res chain seq x y z
N ALA A 1 -22.48 -7.12 -27.60
CA ALA A 1 -22.12 -8.23 -26.71
C ALA A 1 -20.60 -8.30 -26.46
N ALA A 2 -19.74 -8.22 -27.48
CA ALA A 2 -18.28 -8.34 -27.33
C ALA A 2 -17.66 -7.22 -26.47
N ALA A 3 -18.08 -5.96 -26.63
CA ALA A 3 -17.56 -4.82 -25.85
C ALA A 3 -17.84 -4.94 -24.34
N GLY A 4 -19.04 -5.44 -23.99
CA GLY A 4 -19.39 -5.67 -22.56
C GLY A 4 -18.57 -6.81 -21.94
N ALA A 5 -18.34 -7.89 -22.68
CA ALA A 5 -17.52 -9.00 -22.22
C ALA A 5 -16.05 -8.57 -22.01
N TYR A 6 -15.50 -7.77 -22.93
CA TYR A 6 -14.15 -7.21 -22.79
C TYR A 6 -14.02 -6.30 -21.57
N ALA A 7 -14.99 -5.39 -21.35
CA ALA A 7 -15.02 -4.50 -20.20
C ALA A 7 -15.07 -5.29 -18.87
N SER A 8 -15.91 -6.33 -18.81
CA SER A 8 -16.00 -7.20 -17.62
C SER A 8 -14.70 -7.98 -17.37
N PHE A 9 -14.06 -8.48 -18.43
CA PHE A 9 -12.78 -9.18 -18.31
C PHE A 9 -11.66 -8.24 -17.85
N SER A 10 -11.56 -7.03 -18.43
CA SER A 10 -10.55 -6.06 -18.01
C SER A 10 -10.71 -5.61 -16.55
N ALA A 11 -11.96 -5.44 -16.09
CA ALA A 11 -12.24 -5.12 -14.70
C ALA A 11 -11.83 -6.26 -13.76
N ALA A 12 -12.10 -7.51 -14.13
CA ALA A 12 -11.67 -8.68 -13.36
C ALA A 12 -10.14 -8.77 -13.28
N MET A 13 -9.44 -8.57 -14.39
CA MET A 13 -7.97 -8.54 -14.42
C MET A 13 -7.40 -7.43 -13.53
N SER A 14 -8.00 -6.23 -13.55
CA SER A 14 -7.59 -5.13 -12.67
C SER A 14 -7.78 -5.48 -11.19
N ALA A 15 -8.90 -6.11 -10.83
CA ALA A 15 -9.15 -6.55 -9.45
C ALA A 15 -8.15 -7.60 -8.98
N MET A 16 -7.83 -8.58 -9.83
CA MET A 16 -6.84 -9.63 -9.54
C MET A 16 -5.43 -9.05 -9.36
N ASN A 17 -5.00 -8.14 -10.24
CA ASN A 17 -3.71 -7.47 -10.13
C ASN A 17 -3.62 -6.63 -8.85
N ARG A 18 -4.66 -5.88 -8.51
CA ARG A 18 -4.73 -5.10 -7.26
C ARG A 18 -4.62 -5.99 -6.03
N ALA A 19 -5.28 -7.15 -6.03
CA ALA A 19 -5.18 -8.11 -4.91
C ALA A 19 -3.75 -8.67 -4.74
N ASP A 20 -3.05 -8.95 -5.84
CA ASP A 20 -1.66 -9.39 -5.82
C ASP A 20 -0.72 -8.28 -5.27
N GLU A 21 -0.91 -7.03 -5.73
CA GLU A 21 -0.17 -5.86 -5.24
C GLU A 21 -0.41 -5.59 -3.75
N LEU A 22 -1.67 -5.66 -3.29
CA LEU A 22 -2.02 -5.53 -1.88
C LEU A 22 -1.31 -6.59 -1.03
N GLY A 23 -1.33 -7.84 -1.47
CA GLY A 23 -0.66 -8.93 -0.76
C GLY A 23 0.86 -8.74 -0.65
N LYS A 24 1.51 -8.29 -1.74
CA LYS A 24 2.95 -8.02 -1.74
C LYS A 24 3.31 -6.80 -0.88
N ALA A 25 2.52 -5.73 -0.98
CA ALA A 25 2.77 -4.51 -0.23
C ALA A 25 2.55 -4.72 1.28
N SER A 26 1.47 -5.40 1.69
CA SER A 26 1.20 -5.70 3.10
C SER A 26 2.29 -6.57 3.72
N ALA A 27 2.74 -7.61 3.01
CA ALA A 27 3.83 -8.46 3.47
C ALA A 27 5.15 -7.68 3.63
N ALA A 28 5.49 -6.80 2.68
CA ALA A 28 6.68 -5.97 2.75
C ALA A 28 6.64 -4.94 3.90
N LEU A 29 5.45 -4.51 4.31
CA LEU A 29 5.24 -3.56 5.40
C LEU A 29 5.04 -4.24 6.76
N GLY A 30 4.93 -5.56 6.81
CA GLY A 30 4.67 -6.30 8.06
C GLY A 30 3.31 -6.01 8.68
N ILE A 31 2.29 -5.75 7.86
CA ILE A 31 0.91 -5.50 8.28
C ILE A 31 -0.05 -6.42 7.52
N THR A 32 -1.29 -6.55 8.01
CA THR A 32 -2.31 -7.34 7.32
C THR A 32 -2.80 -6.62 6.06
N ILE A 33 -3.41 -7.36 5.14
CA ILE A 33 -4.01 -6.79 3.93
C ILE A 33 -5.15 -5.84 4.30
N GLY A 34 -5.96 -6.18 5.31
CA GLY A 34 -7.01 -5.31 5.83
C GLY A 34 -6.46 -3.98 6.33
N GLN A 35 -5.40 -4.02 7.16
CA GLN A 35 -4.72 -2.83 7.68
C GLN A 35 -4.18 -1.91 6.55
N LEU A 36 -3.59 -2.50 5.51
CA LEU A 36 -3.12 -1.72 4.36
C LEU A 36 -4.28 -1.05 3.61
N GLN A 37 -5.38 -1.78 3.38
CA GLN A 37 -6.57 -1.23 2.73
C GLN A 37 -7.19 -0.09 3.54
N GLU A 38 -7.29 -0.23 4.86
CA GLU A 38 -7.77 0.82 5.77
C GLU A 38 -6.94 2.11 5.60
N LEU A 39 -5.61 2.00 5.66
CA LEU A 39 -4.69 3.14 5.47
C LEU A 39 -4.86 3.80 4.09
N GLN A 40 -4.99 3.00 3.03
CA GLN A 40 -5.20 3.51 1.66
C GLN A 40 -6.56 4.19 1.50
N ILE A 41 -7.62 3.65 2.10
CA ILE A 41 -8.96 4.24 2.07
C ILE A 41 -8.94 5.58 2.81
N VAL A 42 -8.32 5.62 4.00
CA VAL A 42 -8.20 6.87 4.78
C VAL A 42 -7.42 7.92 3.99
N ALA A 43 -6.31 7.58 3.36
CA ALA A 43 -5.58 8.51 2.49
C ALA A 43 -6.45 9.06 1.36
N SER A 44 -7.15 8.16 0.65
CA SER A 44 -8.02 8.55 -0.48
C SER A 44 -9.19 9.45 -0.04
N GLN A 45 -9.74 9.24 1.14
CA GLN A 45 -10.80 10.07 1.71
C GLN A 45 -10.29 11.41 2.24
N SER A 46 -9.00 11.49 2.54
CA SER A 46 -8.33 12.71 3.04
C SER A 46 -7.62 13.50 1.94
N GLY A 47 -7.92 13.24 0.65
CA GLY A 47 -7.34 14.00 -0.47
C GLY A 47 -5.99 13.49 -0.99
N GLY A 48 -5.50 12.37 -0.48
CA GLY A 48 -4.33 11.66 -0.98
C GLY A 48 -4.69 10.50 -1.91
N SER A 49 -3.74 9.60 -2.13
CA SER A 49 -3.93 8.38 -2.92
C SER A 49 -3.40 7.14 -2.19
N ALA A 50 -3.83 5.96 -2.66
CA ALA A 50 -3.28 4.68 -2.18
C ALA A 50 -1.76 4.59 -2.42
N ASP A 51 -1.28 5.10 -3.54
CA ASP A 51 0.15 5.08 -3.89
C ASP A 51 0.97 6.01 -2.99
N ASP A 52 0.45 7.20 -2.66
CA ASP A 52 1.09 8.12 -1.71
C ASP A 52 1.21 7.46 -0.34
N MET A 53 0.15 6.79 0.12
CA MET A 53 0.17 6.03 1.37
C MET A 53 1.19 4.91 1.32
N ASN A 54 1.25 4.13 0.24
CA ASN A 54 2.23 3.06 0.09
C ASN A 54 3.68 3.59 0.13
N MET A 55 3.95 4.73 -0.51
CA MET A 55 5.27 5.37 -0.46
C MET A 55 5.62 5.83 0.95
N ALA A 56 4.68 6.47 1.63
CA ALA A 56 4.86 6.95 3.00
C ALA A 56 5.12 5.80 3.99
N LEU A 57 4.37 4.71 3.89
CA LEU A 57 4.53 3.54 4.77
C LEU A 57 5.87 2.83 4.56
N ARG A 58 6.35 2.73 3.31
CA ARG A 58 7.68 2.16 3.03
C ARG A 58 8.79 3.00 3.64
N GLU A 59 8.68 4.32 3.52
CA GLU A 59 9.65 5.24 4.11
C GLU A 59 9.62 5.18 5.63
N LEU A 60 8.44 5.18 6.24
CA LEU A 60 8.26 5.00 7.68
C LEU A 60 8.90 3.69 8.16
N SER A 61 8.58 2.56 7.50
CA SER A 61 9.15 1.25 7.85
C SER A 61 10.69 1.27 7.77
N ARG A 62 11.26 1.92 6.74
CA ARG A 62 12.70 2.10 6.59
C ARG A 62 13.29 2.94 7.73
N ASN A 63 12.66 4.06 8.06
CA ASN A 63 13.13 4.95 9.11
C ASN A 63 13.06 4.28 10.50
N ILE A 64 12.03 3.47 10.77
CA ILE A 64 11.96 2.67 12.00
C ILE A 64 13.10 1.64 12.05
N ALA A 65 13.39 0.96 10.94
CA ALA A 65 14.49 0.02 10.87
C ALA A 65 15.84 0.70 11.12
N GLN A 66 16.10 1.84 10.49
CA GLN A 66 17.32 2.63 10.72
C GLN A 66 17.43 3.11 12.17
N ALA A 67 16.34 3.55 12.78
CA ALA A 67 16.34 3.95 14.18
C ALA A 67 16.64 2.77 15.14
N ARG A 68 16.19 1.55 14.79
CA ARG A 68 16.54 0.31 15.52
C ARG A 68 18.03 0.00 15.44
N GLU A 69 18.69 0.35 14.35
CA GLU A 69 20.13 0.21 14.13
C GLU A 69 20.94 1.36 14.77
N GLY A 70 20.28 2.32 15.43
CA GLY A 70 20.91 3.44 16.10
C GLY A 70 21.27 4.62 15.18
N ASN A 71 20.59 4.77 14.04
CA ASN A 71 20.80 5.91 13.16
C ASN A 71 20.26 7.19 13.80
N ASP A 72 21.17 8.13 14.12
CA ASP A 72 20.85 9.39 14.81
C ASP A 72 19.83 10.24 14.04
N ALA A 73 19.92 10.31 12.72
CA ALA A 73 19.00 11.12 11.92
C ALA A 73 17.55 10.60 12.02
N ALA A 74 17.38 9.27 11.95
CA ALA A 74 16.07 8.65 12.12
C ALA A 74 15.52 8.85 13.54
N LEU A 75 16.36 8.72 14.56
CA LEU A 75 15.99 8.97 15.96
C LEU A 75 15.55 10.42 16.19
N VAL A 76 16.28 11.37 15.61
CA VAL A 76 15.97 12.82 15.72
C VAL A 76 14.67 13.14 15.00
N SER A 77 14.36 12.52 13.87
CA SER A 77 13.09 12.76 13.15
C SER A 77 11.88 12.38 13.99
N PHE A 78 11.91 11.23 14.70
CA PHE A 78 10.85 10.85 15.64
C PHE A 78 10.79 11.77 16.85
N ALA A 79 11.93 12.16 17.40
CA ALA A 79 11.98 13.09 18.53
C ALA A 79 11.39 14.46 18.21
N LYS A 80 11.58 14.97 16.97
CA LYS A 80 10.93 16.21 16.48
C LYS A 80 9.41 16.08 16.41
N ALA A 81 8.88 14.89 16.17
CA ALA A 81 7.44 14.61 16.27
C ALA A 81 6.96 14.48 17.73
N GLY A 82 7.84 14.60 18.72
CA GLY A 82 7.52 14.38 20.12
C GLY A 82 7.41 12.90 20.51
N ILE A 83 7.92 11.98 19.68
CA ILE A 83 7.83 10.54 19.88
C ILE A 83 9.18 10.01 20.35
N ALA A 84 9.20 9.40 21.54
CA ALA A 84 10.37 8.69 22.02
C ALA A 84 10.51 7.34 21.28
N PHE A 85 11.73 6.99 20.87
CA PHE A 85 11.93 5.75 20.11
C PHE A 85 11.45 4.49 20.83
N LYS A 86 11.52 4.45 22.16
CA LYS A 86 10.97 3.35 22.97
C LYS A 86 9.47 3.10 22.76
N ASP A 87 8.73 4.13 22.35
CA ASP A 87 7.27 4.07 22.18
C ASP A 87 6.86 3.59 20.78
N ILE A 88 7.81 3.61 19.82
CA ILE A 88 7.55 3.22 18.42
C ILE A 88 8.30 1.96 17.98
N LYS A 89 9.40 1.62 18.64
CA LYS A 89 10.33 0.56 18.19
C LYS A 89 9.70 -0.82 18.05
N ASP A 90 8.67 -1.15 18.84
CA ASP A 90 8.03 -2.46 18.86
C ASP A 90 6.67 -2.50 18.14
N LEU A 91 6.22 -1.35 17.63
CA LEU A 91 4.96 -1.22 16.88
C LEU A 91 5.09 -1.78 15.47
N ASN A 92 3.99 -2.31 14.93
CA ASN A 92 3.87 -2.57 13.50
C ASN A 92 3.72 -1.26 12.72
N THR A 93 3.83 -1.30 11.39
CA THR A 93 3.84 -0.10 10.55
C THR A 93 2.54 0.71 10.65
N GLN A 94 1.36 0.07 10.80
CA GLN A 94 0.09 0.77 10.99
C GLN A 94 0.03 1.47 12.35
N GLU A 95 0.38 0.77 13.42
CA GLU A 95 0.39 1.32 14.78
C GLU A 95 1.35 2.51 14.89
N ALA A 96 2.53 2.37 14.29
CA ALA A 96 3.52 3.45 14.22
C ALA A 96 2.99 4.66 13.44
N PHE A 97 2.34 4.42 12.28
CA PHE A 97 1.69 5.48 11.51
C PHE A 97 0.65 6.23 12.33
N LEU A 98 -0.23 5.51 13.03
CA LEU A 98 -1.29 6.12 13.85
C LEU A 98 -0.71 6.93 15.03
N LEU A 99 0.35 6.42 15.66
CA LEU A 99 1.04 7.17 16.73
C LEU A 99 1.62 8.48 16.19
N ILE A 100 2.23 8.46 15.02
CA ILE A 100 2.78 9.67 14.39
C ILE A 100 1.68 10.63 13.94
N ALA A 101 0.58 10.12 13.37
CA ALA A 101 -0.56 10.93 12.95
C ALA A 101 -1.18 11.66 14.16
N ASP A 102 -1.33 11.00 15.31
CA ASP A 102 -1.80 11.64 16.54
C ASP A 102 -0.85 12.75 17.03
N ALA A 103 0.45 12.47 17.03
CA ALA A 103 1.45 13.46 17.40
C ALA A 103 1.42 14.69 16.47
N MET A 104 1.32 14.45 15.17
CA MET A 104 1.26 15.51 14.15
C MET A 104 -0.04 16.31 14.19
N ALA A 105 -1.18 15.68 14.47
CA ALA A 105 -2.45 16.36 14.67
C ALA A 105 -2.40 17.35 15.85
N GLY A 106 -1.58 17.07 16.86
CA GLY A 106 -1.32 17.94 18.00
C GLY A 106 -0.35 19.10 17.73
N MET A 107 0.38 19.10 16.60
CA MET A 107 1.35 20.15 16.30
C MET A 107 0.65 21.44 15.86
N THR A 108 0.96 22.55 16.52
CA THR A 108 0.39 23.88 16.23
C THR A 108 1.03 24.56 15.01
N SER A 109 2.31 24.29 14.75
CA SER A 109 3.04 24.88 13.64
C SER A 109 2.87 24.01 12.37
N ALA A 110 2.23 24.56 11.34
CA ALA A 110 2.10 23.90 10.05
C ALA A 110 3.46 23.67 9.37
N GLN A 111 4.43 24.58 9.54
CA GLN A 111 5.77 24.46 8.98
C GLN A 111 6.55 23.31 9.63
N ASP A 112 6.48 23.19 10.97
CA ASP A 112 7.15 22.10 11.69
C ASP A 112 6.55 20.75 11.33
N ARG A 113 5.21 20.68 11.23
CA ARG A 113 4.49 19.48 10.78
C ARG A 113 4.93 19.07 9.38
N LEU A 114 5.06 20.01 8.44
CA LEU A 114 5.52 19.72 7.10
C LEU A 114 6.96 19.18 7.10
N ASN A 115 7.87 19.84 7.83
CA ASN A 115 9.28 19.43 7.90
C ASN A 115 9.41 18.02 8.50
N VAL A 116 8.74 17.78 9.64
CA VAL A 116 8.75 16.48 10.32
C VAL A 116 8.12 15.40 9.43
N SER A 117 7.00 15.70 8.73
CA SER A 117 6.39 14.74 7.82
C SER A 117 7.33 14.35 6.66
N GLN A 118 8.08 15.31 6.13
CA GLN A 118 9.07 15.03 5.07
C GLN A 118 10.24 14.17 5.59
N GLU A 119 10.70 14.41 6.80
CA GLU A 119 11.78 13.61 7.41
C GLU A 119 11.34 12.16 7.67
N ILE A 120 10.09 11.95 8.12
CA ILE A 120 9.59 10.61 8.47
C ILE A 120 9.06 9.85 7.26
N PHE A 121 8.31 10.51 6.38
CA PHE A 121 7.57 9.88 5.26
C PHE A 121 8.16 10.19 3.88
N GLY A 122 9.22 10.99 3.81
CA GLY A 122 9.91 11.30 2.58
C GLY A 122 8.98 11.87 1.49
N ARG A 123 9.07 11.33 0.28
CA ARG A 123 8.29 11.81 -0.88
C ARG A 123 6.78 11.58 -0.73
N GLY A 124 6.37 10.56 0.02
CA GLY A 124 4.96 10.26 0.28
C GLY A 124 4.27 11.31 1.16
N SER A 125 5.03 12.11 1.92
CA SER A 125 4.50 13.08 2.89
C SER A 125 3.49 14.05 2.29
N LYS A 126 3.68 14.51 1.05
CA LYS A 126 2.78 15.46 0.39
C LYS A 126 1.39 14.89 0.16
N GLY A 127 1.32 13.63 -0.30
CA GLY A 127 0.05 12.97 -0.59
C GLY A 127 -0.73 12.55 0.64
N ILE A 128 -0.08 12.45 1.81
CA ILE A 128 -0.73 12.08 3.08
C ILE A 128 -0.82 13.23 4.07
N ALA A 129 -0.50 14.47 3.68
CA ALA A 129 -0.44 15.61 4.57
C ALA A 129 -1.74 15.82 5.35
N GLU A 130 -2.88 15.80 4.67
CA GLU A 130 -4.19 15.91 5.30
C GLU A 130 -4.52 14.69 6.18
N THR A 131 -4.14 13.49 5.74
CA THR A 131 -4.30 12.25 6.53
C THR A 131 -3.59 12.35 7.89
N LEU A 132 -2.43 12.98 7.94
CA LEU A 132 -1.69 13.18 9.18
C LEU A 132 -2.35 14.19 10.15
N THR A 133 -3.29 15.00 9.65
CA THR A 133 -3.98 16.00 10.48
C THR A 133 -5.26 15.49 11.15
N ILE A 134 -5.86 14.42 10.62
CA ILE A 134 -7.12 13.90 11.16
C ILE A 134 -6.93 13.11 12.46
N GLY A 135 -5.71 12.64 12.74
CA GLY A 135 -5.36 11.85 13.91
C GLY A 135 -6.13 10.52 13.98
N ARG A 136 -5.97 9.79 15.08
CA ARG A 136 -6.62 8.50 15.31
C ARG A 136 -8.14 8.57 15.20
N LYS A 137 -8.75 9.62 15.76
CA LYS A 137 -10.21 9.79 15.71
C LYS A 137 -10.77 9.83 14.30
N GLY A 138 -10.11 10.59 13.42
CA GLY A 138 -10.52 10.67 12.01
C GLY A 138 -10.30 9.35 11.29
N PHE A 139 -9.16 8.70 11.57
CA PHE A 139 -8.85 7.38 11.05
C PHE A 139 -9.94 6.36 11.44
N ASP A 140 -10.27 6.23 12.71
CA ASP A 140 -11.27 5.27 13.21
C ASP A 140 -12.66 5.53 12.62
N ALA A 141 -13.03 6.78 12.41
CA ALA A 141 -14.32 7.14 11.80
C ALA A 141 -14.40 6.68 10.32
N ILE A 142 -13.33 6.92 9.56
CA ILE A 142 -13.28 6.54 8.14
C ILE A 142 -13.20 5.02 8.00
N THR A 143 -12.37 4.34 8.79
CA THR A 143 -12.24 2.86 8.74
C THR A 143 -13.53 2.17 9.15
N LYS A 144 -14.20 2.68 10.19
CA LYS A 144 -15.53 2.17 10.55
C LYS A 144 -16.51 2.27 9.40
N ALA A 145 -16.59 3.42 8.74
CA ALA A 145 -17.45 3.60 7.57
C ALA A 145 -17.05 2.65 6.43
N ALA A 146 -15.74 2.47 6.18
CA ALA A 146 -15.25 1.55 5.16
C ALA A 146 -15.70 0.09 5.43
N HIS A 147 -15.68 -0.36 6.67
CA HIS A 147 -16.19 -1.68 7.05
C HIS A 147 -17.71 -1.77 6.95
N ASP A 148 -18.45 -0.76 7.41
CA ASP A 148 -19.91 -0.71 7.33
C ASP A 148 -20.38 -0.81 5.86
N TYR A 149 -19.66 -0.18 4.93
CA TYR A 149 -19.91 -0.24 3.48
C TYR A 149 -19.22 -1.38 2.75
N LYS A 150 -18.53 -2.28 3.44
CA LYS A 150 -17.80 -3.44 2.88
C LYS A 150 -16.78 -3.05 1.79
N LEU A 151 -16.06 -1.96 2.00
CA LEU A 151 -15.03 -1.47 1.09
C LEU A 151 -13.67 -2.15 1.31
N VAL A 152 -13.50 -2.84 2.43
CA VAL A 152 -12.29 -3.60 2.78
C VAL A 152 -12.51 -5.05 2.39
N LEU A 153 -11.68 -5.57 1.49
CA LEU A 153 -11.69 -6.98 1.11
C LEU A 153 -11.14 -7.83 2.25
N SER A 154 -11.79 -8.94 2.52
CA SER A 154 -11.30 -9.95 3.47
C SER A 154 -10.07 -10.67 2.93
N ASP A 155 -9.27 -11.27 3.81
CA ASP A 155 -8.11 -12.08 3.42
C ASP A 155 -8.50 -13.23 2.49
N THR A 156 -9.70 -13.81 2.67
CA THR A 156 -10.23 -14.88 1.80
C THR A 156 -10.51 -14.36 0.39
N GLU A 157 -11.15 -13.19 0.26
CA GLU A 157 -11.44 -12.57 -1.05
C GLU A 157 -10.14 -12.23 -1.77
N VAL A 158 -9.17 -11.62 -1.07
CA VAL A 158 -7.87 -11.31 -1.65
C VAL A 158 -7.12 -12.59 -2.06
N SER A 159 -7.13 -13.63 -1.22
CA SER A 159 -6.50 -14.93 -1.54
C SER A 159 -7.13 -15.56 -2.78
N THR A 160 -8.44 -15.52 -2.90
CA THR A 160 -9.16 -16.03 -4.07
C THR A 160 -8.78 -15.27 -5.34
N LEU A 161 -8.75 -13.95 -5.28
CA LEU A 161 -8.34 -13.11 -6.43
C LEU A 161 -6.89 -13.36 -6.84
N LYS A 162 -5.98 -13.56 -5.88
CA LYS A 162 -4.58 -13.92 -6.16
C LYS A 162 -4.46 -15.26 -6.86
N GLN A 163 -5.16 -16.30 -6.37
CA GLN A 163 -5.16 -17.62 -7.02
C GLN A 163 -5.69 -17.54 -8.45
N MET A 164 -6.76 -16.79 -8.69
CA MET A 164 -7.29 -16.56 -10.03
C MET A 164 -6.26 -15.84 -10.93
N ASN A 165 -5.54 -14.84 -10.40
CA ASN A 165 -4.48 -14.13 -11.11
C ASN A 165 -3.35 -15.07 -11.54
N ASP A 166 -2.90 -15.95 -10.64
CA ASP A 166 -1.86 -16.93 -10.92
C ASP A 166 -2.30 -17.93 -12.00
N GLN A 167 -3.54 -18.40 -11.95
CA GLN A 167 -4.11 -19.26 -12.99
C GLN A 167 -4.15 -18.57 -14.36
N VAL A 168 -4.59 -17.31 -14.42
CA VAL A 168 -4.61 -16.53 -15.67
C VAL A 168 -3.21 -16.34 -16.23
N LYS A 169 -2.23 -15.99 -15.38
CA LYS A 169 -0.82 -15.86 -15.78
C LYS A 169 -0.27 -17.19 -16.34
N ASN A 170 -0.58 -18.30 -15.69
CA ASN A 170 -0.17 -19.64 -16.18
C ASN A 170 -0.77 -19.96 -17.55
N ILE A 171 -2.05 -19.63 -17.78
CA ILE A 171 -2.70 -19.79 -19.08
C ILE A 171 -2.02 -18.92 -20.14
N GLN A 172 -1.76 -17.65 -19.83
CA GLN A 172 -1.06 -16.73 -20.75
C GLN A 172 0.33 -17.26 -21.13
N THR A 173 1.13 -17.68 -20.15
CA THR A 173 2.44 -18.29 -20.40
C THR A 173 2.33 -19.56 -21.27
N THR A 174 1.33 -20.39 -21.01
CA THR A 174 1.09 -21.60 -21.83
C THR A 174 0.76 -21.23 -23.26
N ILE A 175 -0.10 -20.23 -23.49
CA ILE A 175 -0.44 -19.77 -24.85
C ILE A 175 0.79 -19.20 -25.56
N GLU A 176 1.62 -18.40 -24.86
CA GLU A 176 2.87 -17.85 -25.43
C GLU A 176 3.84 -18.95 -25.85
N VAL A 177 4.03 -19.98 -25.01
CA VAL A 177 4.89 -21.12 -25.32
C VAL A 177 4.34 -21.92 -26.51
N LEU A 178 3.03 -22.18 -26.55
CA LEU A 178 2.41 -22.89 -27.69
C LEU A 178 2.53 -22.08 -28.99
N THR A 179 2.27 -20.79 -28.94
CA THR A 179 2.41 -19.89 -30.09
C THR A 179 3.85 -19.88 -30.61
N SER A 180 4.82 -19.78 -29.71
CA SER A 180 6.24 -19.80 -30.06
C SER A 180 6.63 -21.11 -30.71
N LYS A 181 6.15 -22.26 -30.20
CA LYS A 181 6.40 -23.58 -30.80
C LYS A 181 5.82 -23.71 -32.21
N VAL A 182 4.57 -23.25 -32.38
CA VAL A 182 3.92 -23.25 -33.71
C VAL A 182 4.70 -22.39 -34.70
N ILE A 183 5.22 -21.24 -34.30
CA ILE A 183 6.03 -20.38 -35.16
C ILE A 183 7.33 -21.06 -35.54
N VAL A 184 8.03 -21.73 -34.61
CA VAL A 184 9.28 -22.46 -34.88
C VAL A 184 9.03 -23.63 -35.84
N GLU A 185 8.01 -24.45 -35.57
CA GLU A 185 7.66 -25.57 -36.48
C GLU A 185 7.28 -25.07 -37.88
N PHE A 186 6.60 -23.93 -37.99
CA PHE A 186 6.27 -23.32 -39.27
C PHE A 186 7.51 -22.79 -39.99
N ALA A 187 8.45 -22.15 -39.26
CA ALA A 187 9.70 -21.69 -39.83
C ALA A 187 10.55 -22.84 -40.39
N ASP A 188 10.65 -23.97 -39.65
CA ASP A 188 11.34 -25.18 -40.09
C ASP A 188 10.68 -25.79 -41.35
N LEU A 189 9.35 -25.73 -41.46
CA LEU A 189 8.61 -26.23 -42.59
C LEU A 189 8.81 -25.40 -43.87
N VAL A 190 8.97 -24.07 -43.74
CA VAL A 190 9.18 -23.15 -44.89
C VAL A 190 10.66 -22.88 -45.20
N GLY A 191 11.58 -23.47 -44.45
CA GLY A 191 13.03 -23.43 -44.74
C GLY A 191 13.71 -22.09 -44.47
N PHE A 192 13.25 -21.39 -43.40
CA PHE A 192 13.93 -20.20 -42.87
C PHE A 192 14.91 -20.56 -41.79
#